data_8cc7ea246346d80b1103ac9df14520a2
#
_entry.id   8cc7ea246346d80b1103ac9df14520a2
#
_cell.length_a   1.000
_cell.length_b   1.000
_cell.length_c   1.000
_cell.angle_alpha   90.00
_cell.angle_beta   90.00
_cell.angle_gamma   90.00
#
_symmetry.space_group_name_H-M   'P 1'
#
loop_
_entity.id
_entity.type
_entity.pdbx_description
1 polymer ?
#
loop_
_entity_poly.entity_id
_entity_poly.type
_entity_poly.pdbx_seq_one_letter_code
_entity_poly.pdbx_strand_id
1 'polypeptide(L)'
;MVFSSVIFLFLFLPVVLGCYYLLPGREAKNLWLIASSLLFYAFSGLWYVLLLLFSVLCNYLAGLFVSGRKSVLCAAVAVNLGILGIFKYLTFLVQTLDRLPGVTIPVPSIVLPVGISFFTFQGLSYVIDVYRNERLKSTHFRDVLLYIALFPQLVAGPIVRYEDVADEIRSRRHTLEQLAKGLRRFIVGLSKKLLIADVCGSVVTLIYNADRAVLDSRTAWLAAVCYLLQIYFDFSGYSDMAIGLGLCFGFHFKENFDYPYISASIQEFWRRWHISLSTWFREYLYIPLGGNRKGKAKTYRNKLIVFFCTGLWHGANWTFIVWGLWHGFFIVAEDAAKKLFRGEKHGKGKQNPAGAVLKHLYTLLVVLIGFVIFRADNMGQAFSMIGAMFSGVSASAQTGLLLAQCLTPLTLFALAVGLVGSTPVLPLVCRKAEQQTGSVYACLQALSYAGVLALLLVDILHLSAASYVPFIYFQF
;
A
#
# COMPACT_ATOMS: atom_id res chain seq x y z
N MET A 1 10.07 -12.11 8.52
CA MET A 1 9.62 -13.04 7.47
C MET A 1 8.79 -12.26 6.47
N VAL A 2 8.71 -12.67 5.19
CA VAL A 2 7.89 -12.00 4.17
C VAL A 2 7.10 -13.02 3.36
N PHE A 3 5.96 -12.61 2.78
CA PHE A 3 5.02 -13.51 2.09
C PHE A 3 5.61 -14.19 0.85
N SER A 4 6.56 -13.57 0.18
CA SER A 4 7.26 -14.12 -0.98
C SER A 4 8.52 -14.93 -0.63
N SER A 5 8.75 -15.27 0.63
CA SER A 5 9.88 -16.12 1.01
C SER A 5 9.54 -17.61 0.99
N VAL A 6 10.50 -18.44 0.61
CA VAL A 6 10.38 -19.92 0.60
C VAL A 6 9.94 -20.46 1.96
N ILE A 7 10.52 -19.92 3.05
CA ILE A 7 10.16 -20.34 4.43
C ILE A 7 8.70 -20.01 4.72
N PHE A 8 8.20 -18.86 4.28
CA PHE A 8 6.80 -18.50 4.47
C PHE A 8 5.87 -19.44 3.70
N LEU A 9 6.15 -19.64 2.41
CA LEU A 9 5.27 -20.38 1.50
C LEU A 9 5.20 -21.89 1.81
N PHE A 10 6.34 -22.49 2.14
CA PHE A 10 6.45 -23.95 2.25
C PHE A 10 6.49 -24.49 3.68
N LEU A 11 6.75 -23.64 4.66
CA LEU A 11 6.79 -24.04 6.05
C LEU A 11 5.75 -23.30 6.90
N PHE A 12 5.88 -21.98 6.98
CA PHE A 12 5.07 -21.18 7.91
C PHE A 12 3.58 -21.23 7.55
N LEU A 13 3.21 -20.89 6.33
CA LEU A 13 1.82 -20.82 5.91
C LEU A 13 1.10 -22.18 5.97
N PRO A 14 1.68 -23.29 5.45
CA PRO A 14 1.06 -24.61 5.58
C PRO A 14 0.86 -25.06 7.04
N VAL A 15 1.85 -24.85 7.91
CA VAL A 15 1.75 -25.18 9.34
C VAL A 15 0.67 -24.33 10.02
N VAL A 16 0.67 -23.01 9.77
CA VAL A 16 -0.33 -22.11 10.38
C VAL A 16 -1.73 -22.45 9.93
N LEU A 17 -1.96 -22.69 8.64
CA LEU A 17 -3.27 -23.10 8.12
C LEU A 17 -3.67 -24.49 8.64
N GLY A 18 -2.79 -25.48 8.57
CA GLY A 18 -3.07 -26.84 9.03
C GLY A 18 -3.50 -26.86 10.50
N CYS A 19 -2.70 -26.27 11.39
CA CYS A 19 -3.03 -26.18 12.81
C CYS A 19 -4.32 -25.38 13.05
N TYR A 20 -4.51 -24.27 12.33
CA TYR A 20 -5.71 -23.44 12.47
C TYR A 20 -7.01 -24.21 12.19
N TYR A 21 -7.02 -25.05 11.16
CA TYR A 21 -8.22 -25.85 10.81
C TYR A 21 -8.39 -27.08 11.69
N LEU A 22 -7.32 -27.62 12.28
CA LEU A 22 -7.36 -28.73 13.23
C LEU A 22 -7.78 -28.30 14.64
N LEU A 23 -7.54 -27.06 15.05
CA LEU A 23 -7.86 -26.58 16.39
C LEU A 23 -9.37 -26.47 16.61
N PRO A 24 -9.89 -26.96 17.77
CA PRO A 24 -11.29 -26.82 18.12
C PRO A 24 -11.60 -25.41 18.64
N GLY A 25 -12.77 -24.91 18.27
CA GLY A 25 -13.30 -23.67 18.82
C GLY A 25 -12.56 -22.39 18.39
N ARG A 26 -13.23 -21.28 18.56
CA ARG A 26 -12.75 -19.95 18.13
C ARG A 26 -11.57 -19.46 18.99
N GLU A 27 -11.62 -19.68 20.30
CA GLU A 27 -10.62 -19.19 21.24
C GLU A 27 -9.23 -19.78 20.94
N ALA A 28 -9.15 -21.09 20.75
CA ALA A 28 -7.90 -21.75 20.37
C ALA A 28 -7.35 -21.24 19.03
N LYS A 29 -8.25 -21.01 18.06
CA LYS A 29 -7.89 -20.42 16.77
C LYS A 29 -7.36 -18.99 16.90
N ASN A 30 -7.98 -18.17 17.75
CA ASN A 30 -7.50 -16.80 18.00
C ASN A 30 -6.13 -16.79 18.68
N LEU A 31 -5.92 -17.63 19.69
CA LEU A 31 -4.62 -17.76 20.36
C LEU A 31 -3.52 -18.26 19.41
N TRP A 32 -3.87 -19.23 18.55
CA TRP A 32 -2.95 -19.72 17.52
C TRP A 32 -2.56 -18.62 16.52
N LEU A 33 -3.52 -17.80 16.06
CA LEU A 33 -3.22 -16.66 15.19
C LEU A 33 -2.36 -15.63 15.88
N ILE A 34 -2.59 -15.35 17.17
CA ILE A 34 -1.71 -14.44 17.95
C ILE A 34 -0.29 -15.00 18.02
N ALA A 35 -0.12 -16.26 18.42
CA ALA A 35 1.18 -16.92 18.53
C ALA A 35 1.92 -16.92 17.19
N SER A 36 1.23 -17.31 16.12
CA SER A 36 1.80 -17.30 14.76
C SER A 36 2.17 -15.90 14.30
N SER A 37 1.36 -14.90 14.61
CA SER A 37 1.63 -13.51 14.24
C SER A 37 2.83 -12.93 14.99
N LEU A 38 2.97 -13.20 16.28
CA LEU A 38 4.14 -12.81 17.06
C LEU A 38 5.40 -13.53 16.58
N LEU A 39 5.30 -14.82 16.24
CA LEU A 39 6.40 -15.56 15.64
C LEU A 39 6.80 -14.97 14.27
N PHE A 40 5.82 -14.67 13.40
CA PHE A 40 6.06 -14.00 12.12
C PHE A 40 6.81 -12.68 12.30
N TYR A 41 6.38 -11.87 13.27
CA TYR A 41 6.99 -10.57 13.53
C TYR A 41 8.37 -10.67 14.19
N ALA A 42 8.63 -11.70 15.00
CA ALA A 42 9.91 -11.95 15.64
C ALA A 42 11.07 -12.15 14.65
N PHE A 43 10.79 -12.57 13.41
CA PHE A 43 11.78 -12.60 12.34
C PHE A 43 12.33 -11.22 11.94
N SER A 44 11.63 -10.14 12.31
CA SER A 44 12.13 -8.77 12.12
C SER A 44 13.04 -8.32 13.28
N GLY A 45 13.01 -9.03 14.41
CA GLY A 45 13.78 -8.77 15.63
C GLY A 45 12.94 -8.90 16.89
N LEU A 46 13.45 -9.59 17.89
CA LEU A 46 12.75 -9.84 19.17
C LEU A 46 12.38 -8.54 19.90
N TRP A 47 13.25 -7.53 19.87
CA TRP A 47 12.96 -6.23 20.49
C TRP A 47 11.76 -5.52 19.89
N TYR A 48 11.52 -5.72 18.60
CA TYR A 48 10.34 -5.13 17.93
C TYR A 48 9.04 -5.78 18.37
N VAL A 49 9.07 -7.07 18.76
CA VAL A 49 7.91 -7.74 19.37
C VAL A 49 7.55 -7.07 20.70
N LEU A 50 8.53 -6.73 21.52
CA LEU A 50 8.29 -6.02 22.79
C LEU A 50 7.70 -4.63 22.54
N LEU A 51 8.19 -3.90 21.54
CA LEU A 51 7.63 -2.60 21.16
C LEU A 51 6.19 -2.73 20.66
N LEU A 52 5.89 -3.75 19.83
CA LEU A 52 4.53 -4.04 19.39
C LEU A 52 3.61 -4.34 20.58
N LEU A 53 4.02 -5.23 21.48
CA LEU A 53 3.24 -5.57 22.68
C LEU A 53 3.02 -4.36 23.59
N PHE A 54 4.04 -3.52 23.77
CA PHE A 54 3.91 -2.26 24.51
C PHE A 54 2.90 -1.32 23.84
N SER A 55 2.97 -1.13 22.52
CA SER A 55 2.02 -0.31 21.77
C SER A 55 0.60 -0.85 21.91
N VAL A 56 0.41 -2.17 21.77
CA VAL A 56 -0.91 -2.82 21.94
C VAL A 56 -1.43 -2.63 23.36
N LEU A 57 -0.59 -2.78 24.38
CA LEU A 57 -0.97 -2.58 25.78
C LEU A 57 -1.42 -1.14 26.02
N CYS A 58 -0.67 -0.15 25.55
CA CYS A 58 -1.04 1.26 25.66
C CYS A 58 -2.40 1.55 25.01
N ASN A 59 -2.63 1.02 23.79
CA ASN A 59 -3.90 1.21 23.09
C ASN A 59 -5.06 0.47 23.77
N TYR A 60 -4.85 -0.73 24.30
CA TYR A 60 -5.84 -1.47 25.07
C TYR A 60 -6.24 -0.72 26.32
N LEU A 61 -5.26 -0.28 27.13
CA LEU A 61 -5.53 0.50 28.35
C LEU A 61 -6.25 1.81 28.03
N ALA A 62 -5.81 2.53 26.99
CA ALA A 62 -6.51 3.71 26.52
C ALA A 62 -7.97 3.39 26.15
N GLY A 63 -8.22 2.29 25.41
CA GLY A 63 -9.55 1.84 25.03
C GLY A 63 -10.46 1.53 26.23
N LEU A 64 -9.90 1.03 27.34
CA LEU A 64 -10.69 0.79 28.56
C LEU A 64 -11.22 2.09 29.19
N PHE A 65 -10.49 3.19 29.08
CA PHE A 65 -10.77 4.43 29.81
C PHE A 65 -11.18 5.61 28.93
N VAL A 66 -11.14 5.48 27.59
CA VAL A 66 -11.32 6.62 26.66
C VAL A 66 -12.77 7.09 26.54
N SER A 67 -13.77 6.24 26.86
CA SER A 67 -15.20 6.58 26.72
C SER A 67 -15.54 7.87 27.48
N GLY A 68 -15.96 8.91 26.75
CA GLY A 68 -16.29 10.23 27.28
C GLY A 68 -15.09 11.07 27.76
N ARG A 69 -13.84 10.56 27.74
CA ARG A 69 -12.66 11.22 28.31
C ARG A 69 -11.70 11.70 27.21
N LYS A 70 -11.84 12.96 26.80
CA LYS A 70 -10.98 13.58 25.78
C LYS A 70 -9.50 13.61 26.18
N SER A 71 -9.18 13.75 27.46
CA SER A 71 -7.79 13.71 27.94
C SER A 71 -7.10 12.38 27.68
N VAL A 72 -7.80 11.26 27.90
CA VAL A 72 -7.29 9.92 27.60
C VAL A 72 -7.08 9.76 26.09
N LEU A 73 -8.00 10.25 25.27
CA LEU A 73 -7.83 10.25 23.81
C LEU A 73 -6.58 11.04 23.40
N CYS A 74 -6.41 12.26 23.91
CA CYS A 74 -5.24 13.09 23.61
C CYS A 74 -3.94 12.41 24.06
N ALA A 75 -3.91 11.80 25.24
CA ALA A 75 -2.75 11.07 25.74
C ALA A 75 -2.42 9.86 24.84
N ALA A 76 -3.42 9.07 24.43
CA ALA A 76 -3.22 7.94 23.54
C ALA A 76 -2.70 8.36 22.17
N VAL A 77 -3.23 9.45 21.60
CA VAL A 77 -2.73 10.03 20.35
C VAL A 77 -1.28 10.48 20.51
N ALA A 78 -0.95 11.18 21.61
CA ALA A 78 0.41 11.65 21.88
C ALA A 78 1.40 10.48 22.02
N VAL A 79 1.04 9.41 22.72
CA VAL A 79 1.89 8.21 22.88
C VAL A 79 2.13 7.54 21.52
N ASN A 80 1.08 7.28 20.72
CA ASN A 80 1.22 6.64 19.42
C ASN A 80 2.07 7.48 18.46
N LEU A 81 1.80 8.80 18.37
CA LEU A 81 2.57 9.70 17.51
C LEU A 81 3.98 9.92 18.05
N GLY A 82 4.19 9.87 19.37
CA GLY A 82 5.49 9.94 20.01
C GLY A 82 6.36 8.75 19.66
N ILE A 83 5.83 7.52 19.74
CA ILE A 83 6.52 6.29 19.32
C ILE A 83 6.91 6.40 17.84
N LEU A 84 5.95 6.75 16.98
CA LEU A 84 6.22 6.93 15.55
C LEU A 84 7.25 8.05 15.31
N GLY A 85 7.19 9.14 16.04
CA GLY A 85 8.09 10.27 16.00
C GLY A 85 9.55 9.87 16.29
N ILE A 86 9.75 9.13 17.36
CA ILE A 86 11.09 8.67 17.76
C ILE A 86 11.67 7.70 16.73
N PHE A 87 10.95 6.65 16.38
CA PHE A 87 11.51 5.60 15.53
C PHE A 87 11.60 5.97 14.04
N LYS A 88 10.70 6.82 13.54
CA LYS A 88 10.66 7.15 12.11
C LYS A 88 11.24 8.51 11.76
N TYR A 89 11.05 9.52 12.63
CA TYR A 89 11.36 10.90 12.24
C TYR A 89 12.54 11.53 12.98
N LEU A 90 12.96 10.99 14.14
CA LEU A 90 14.02 11.62 14.94
C LEU A 90 15.33 11.74 14.17
N THR A 91 15.78 10.67 13.53
CA THR A 91 17.00 10.68 12.69
C THR A 91 16.91 11.73 11.58
N PHE A 92 15.79 11.78 10.85
CA PHE A 92 15.57 12.76 9.78
C PHE A 92 15.57 14.21 10.28
N LEU A 93 14.93 14.47 11.42
CA LEU A 93 14.88 15.80 12.02
C LEU A 93 16.28 16.26 12.46
N VAL A 94 17.03 15.37 13.14
CA VAL A 94 18.40 15.67 13.57
C VAL A 94 19.31 15.90 12.36
N GLN A 95 19.26 15.04 11.34
CA GLN A 95 20.03 15.26 10.09
C GLN A 95 19.66 16.55 9.37
N THR A 96 18.40 16.96 9.43
CA THR A 96 17.97 18.22 8.80
C THR A 96 18.49 19.43 9.59
N LEU A 97 18.49 19.37 10.92
CA LEU A 97 19.02 20.41 11.79
C LEU A 97 20.56 20.51 11.72
N ASP A 98 21.25 19.37 11.64
CA ASP A 98 22.71 19.31 11.52
C ASP A 98 23.27 19.96 10.23
N ARG A 99 22.41 20.13 9.21
CA ARG A 99 22.76 20.87 7.98
C ARG A 99 22.76 22.39 8.15
N LEU A 100 22.27 22.92 9.28
CA LEU A 100 22.26 24.35 9.53
C LEU A 100 23.67 24.83 9.93
N PRO A 101 24.12 25.99 9.46
CA PRO A 101 25.44 26.54 9.81
C PRO A 101 25.59 26.69 11.33
N GLY A 102 26.68 26.16 11.88
CA GLY A 102 27.00 26.28 13.30
C GLY A 102 26.25 25.29 14.23
N VAL A 103 25.49 24.36 13.67
CA VAL A 103 24.78 23.30 14.42
C VAL A 103 25.52 21.99 14.20
N THR A 104 25.91 21.31 15.31
CA THR A 104 26.51 19.96 15.25
C THR A 104 25.80 19.10 16.29
N ILE A 105 24.95 18.18 15.82
CA ILE A 105 24.14 17.29 16.68
C ILE A 105 24.47 15.84 16.33
N PRO A 106 24.82 14.99 17.31
CA PRO A 106 25.03 13.56 17.05
C PRO A 106 23.75 12.93 16.45
N VAL A 107 23.88 12.38 15.24
CA VAL A 107 22.77 11.73 14.54
C VAL A 107 22.52 10.35 15.14
N PRO A 108 21.36 10.07 15.73
CA PRO A 108 21.08 8.77 16.30
C PRO A 108 20.88 7.71 15.19
N SER A 109 21.46 6.53 15.36
CA SER A 109 21.23 5.39 14.48
C SER A 109 20.05 4.57 14.98
N ILE A 110 18.84 4.96 14.61
CA ILE A 110 17.60 4.26 14.98
C ILE A 110 17.18 3.41 13.80
N VAL A 111 17.11 2.08 14.02
CA VAL A 111 16.57 1.16 13.03
C VAL A 111 15.06 1.20 13.08
N LEU A 112 14.43 1.43 11.93
CA LEU A 112 12.97 1.53 11.81
C LEU A 112 12.32 0.14 11.99
N PRO A 113 11.46 -0.08 12.99
CA PRO A 113 10.71 -1.32 13.13
C PRO A 113 9.73 -1.51 11.97
N VAL A 114 9.81 -2.66 11.33
CA VAL A 114 8.94 -3.00 10.19
C VAL A 114 7.47 -2.93 10.62
N GLY A 115 6.62 -2.25 9.85
CA GLY A 115 5.19 -2.13 10.12
C GLY A 115 4.79 -1.11 11.20
N ILE A 116 5.74 -0.33 11.78
CA ILE A 116 5.42 0.63 12.84
C ILE A 116 4.33 1.63 12.42
N SER A 117 4.35 2.09 11.19
CA SER A 117 3.33 3.01 10.66
C SER A 117 1.94 2.36 10.59
N PHE A 118 1.88 1.05 10.28
CA PHE A 118 0.64 0.30 10.18
C PHE A 118 0.03 0.03 11.56
N PHE A 119 0.80 -0.58 12.47
CA PHE A 119 0.26 -0.88 13.80
C PHE A 119 -0.04 0.38 14.62
N THR A 120 0.67 1.49 14.41
CA THR A 120 0.34 2.79 15.01
C THR A 120 -1.03 3.28 14.52
N PHE A 121 -1.30 3.20 13.20
CA PHE A 121 -2.60 3.61 12.64
C PHE A 121 -3.73 2.69 13.08
N GLN A 122 -3.48 1.40 13.21
CA GLN A 122 -4.45 0.44 13.75
C GLN A 122 -4.76 0.75 15.23
N GLY A 123 -3.74 0.98 16.06
CA GLY A 123 -3.90 1.36 17.46
C GLY A 123 -4.68 2.66 17.62
N LEU A 124 -4.34 3.70 16.84
CA LEU A 124 -5.06 4.98 16.82
C LEU A 124 -6.52 4.78 16.39
N SER A 125 -6.80 3.99 15.35
CA SER A 125 -8.18 3.76 14.93
C SER A 125 -8.97 3.06 16.01
N TYR A 126 -8.41 2.04 16.70
CA TYR A 126 -9.08 1.39 17.82
C TYR A 126 -9.49 2.37 18.91
N VAL A 127 -8.55 3.19 19.40
CA VAL A 127 -8.84 4.15 20.48
C VAL A 127 -9.86 5.21 20.06
N ILE A 128 -9.73 5.75 18.84
CA ILE A 128 -10.66 6.77 18.32
C ILE A 128 -12.05 6.16 18.06
N ASP A 129 -12.12 4.93 17.53
CA ASP A 129 -13.39 4.26 17.28
C ASP A 129 -14.13 3.95 18.58
N VAL A 130 -13.44 3.49 19.62
CA VAL A 130 -14.02 3.30 20.96
C VAL A 130 -14.47 4.64 21.59
N TYR A 131 -13.68 5.72 21.40
CA TYR A 131 -14.10 7.05 21.86
C TYR A 131 -15.40 7.52 21.21
N ARG A 132 -15.59 7.22 19.93
CA ARG A 132 -16.79 7.57 19.14
C ARG A 132 -17.97 6.65 19.43
N ASN A 133 -17.69 5.37 19.66
CA ASN A 133 -18.69 4.32 19.88
C ASN A 133 -18.19 3.32 20.93
N GLU A 134 -18.68 3.49 22.16
CA GLU A 134 -18.28 2.65 23.30
C GLU A 134 -18.61 1.17 23.11
N ARG A 135 -19.57 0.80 22.25
CA ARG A 135 -19.89 -0.61 21.94
C ARG A 135 -18.73 -1.38 21.30
N LEU A 136 -17.79 -0.67 20.70
CA LEU A 136 -16.57 -1.24 20.13
C LEU A 136 -15.50 -1.56 21.19
N LYS A 137 -15.69 -1.13 22.44
CA LYS A 137 -14.74 -1.39 23.51
C LYS A 137 -14.54 -2.90 23.72
N SER A 138 -13.29 -3.35 23.63
CA SER A 138 -12.93 -4.72 23.98
C SER A 138 -12.53 -4.80 25.45
N THR A 139 -13.09 -5.79 26.15
CA THR A 139 -12.74 -6.08 27.54
C THR A 139 -11.55 -7.04 27.65
N HIS A 140 -11.13 -7.66 26.56
CA HIS A 140 -10.05 -8.64 26.52
C HIS A 140 -8.85 -8.10 25.75
N PHE A 141 -7.70 -8.07 26.39
CA PHE A 141 -6.42 -7.68 25.77
C PHE A 141 -6.11 -8.49 24.51
N ARG A 142 -6.38 -9.79 24.51
CA ARG A 142 -6.14 -10.71 23.39
C ARG A 142 -6.88 -10.31 22.10
N ASP A 143 -8.06 -9.71 22.18
CA ASP A 143 -8.82 -9.29 21.00
C ASP A 143 -8.15 -8.09 20.31
N VAL A 144 -7.66 -7.13 21.11
CA VAL A 144 -6.91 -5.98 20.60
C VAL A 144 -5.54 -6.42 20.09
N LEU A 145 -4.89 -7.37 20.78
CA LEU A 145 -3.63 -7.95 20.34
C LEU A 145 -3.80 -8.69 19.00
N LEU A 146 -4.84 -9.53 18.86
CA LEU A 146 -5.14 -10.20 17.60
C LEU A 146 -5.38 -9.19 16.49
N TYR A 147 -6.18 -8.15 16.75
CA TYR A 147 -6.47 -7.12 15.76
C TYR A 147 -5.21 -6.41 15.25
N ILE A 148 -4.35 -5.94 16.16
CA ILE A 148 -3.17 -5.15 15.77
C ILE A 148 -2.04 -6.03 15.24
N ALA A 149 -1.82 -7.22 15.85
CA ALA A 149 -0.69 -8.07 15.53
C ALA A 149 -0.94 -9.06 14.39
N LEU A 150 -2.16 -9.20 13.88
CA LEU A 150 -2.51 -10.21 12.89
C LEU A 150 -1.63 -10.13 11.64
N PHE A 151 -0.82 -11.16 11.40
CA PHE A 151 0.30 -11.14 10.46
C PHE A 151 -0.07 -10.79 9.00
N PRO A 152 -1.27 -11.12 8.46
CA PRO A 152 -1.61 -10.70 7.09
C PRO A 152 -1.65 -9.18 6.89
N GLN A 153 -1.96 -8.41 7.92
CA GLN A 153 -2.13 -6.95 7.84
C GLN A 153 -1.10 -6.14 8.64
N LEU A 154 -0.25 -6.82 9.46
CA LEU A 154 0.62 -6.15 10.43
C LEU A 154 1.68 -5.26 9.78
N VAL A 155 2.28 -5.72 8.68
CA VAL A 155 3.48 -5.12 8.10
C VAL A 155 3.16 -4.19 6.94
N ALA A 156 2.23 -4.58 6.09
CA ALA A 156 1.76 -3.84 4.92
C ALA A 156 0.36 -4.35 4.54
N GLY A 157 -0.19 -3.87 3.42
CA GLY A 157 -1.51 -4.26 2.94
C GLY A 157 -2.59 -3.23 3.26
N PRO A 158 -3.86 -3.62 3.30
CA PRO A 158 -4.92 -2.71 3.70
C PRO A 158 -4.79 -2.29 5.17
N ILE A 159 -4.92 -0.99 5.45
CA ILE A 159 -5.05 -0.50 6.83
C ILE A 159 -6.46 -0.85 7.31
N VAL A 160 -6.56 -1.96 8.04
CA VAL A 160 -7.83 -2.45 8.57
C VAL A 160 -8.20 -1.64 9.81
N ARG A 161 -9.44 -1.16 9.90
CA ARG A 161 -9.96 -0.47 11.09
C ARG A 161 -10.58 -1.47 12.04
N TYR A 162 -10.58 -1.16 13.34
CA TYR A 162 -11.14 -2.08 14.34
C TYR A 162 -12.64 -2.36 14.10
N GLU A 163 -13.41 -1.32 13.74
CA GLU A 163 -14.82 -1.48 13.42
C GLU A 163 -15.12 -2.44 12.25
N ASP A 164 -14.15 -2.63 11.35
CA ASP A 164 -14.32 -3.50 10.17
C ASP A 164 -14.19 -4.99 10.52
N VAL A 165 -13.51 -5.36 11.63
CA VAL A 165 -13.20 -6.76 11.99
C VAL A 165 -13.61 -7.15 13.41
N ALA A 166 -14.12 -6.22 14.21
CA ALA A 166 -14.47 -6.45 15.62
C ALA A 166 -15.44 -7.64 15.80
N ASP A 167 -16.46 -7.73 14.94
CA ASP A 167 -17.43 -8.82 14.99
C ASP A 167 -16.81 -10.15 14.55
N GLU A 168 -15.89 -10.14 13.57
CA GLU A 168 -15.22 -11.36 13.08
C GLU A 168 -14.20 -11.91 14.10
N ILE A 169 -13.61 -11.07 14.94
CA ILE A 169 -12.79 -11.51 16.07
C ILE A 169 -13.65 -12.33 17.04
N ARG A 170 -14.90 -11.90 17.26
CA ARG A 170 -15.84 -12.53 18.19
C ARG A 170 -16.63 -13.69 17.57
N SER A 171 -16.96 -13.59 16.29
CA SER A 171 -17.76 -14.60 15.59
C SER A 171 -17.44 -14.59 14.10
N ARG A 172 -16.81 -15.64 13.61
CA ARG A 172 -16.54 -15.82 12.18
C ARG A 172 -16.80 -17.25 11.72
N ARG A 173 -17.16 -17.39 10.47
CA ARG A 173 -17.41 -18.69 9.82
C ARG A 173 -16.24 -19.02 8.88
N HIS A 174 -16.00 -20.28 8.68
CA HIS A 174 -14.98 -20.82 7.79
C HIS A 174 -15.64 -21.80 6.84
N THR A 175 -15.42 -21.63 5.55
CA THR A 175 -15.87 -22.56 4.53
C THR A 175 -14.70 -22.94 3.62
N LEU A 176 -14.75 -24.13 3.04
CA LEU A 176 -13.76 -24.56 2.04
C LEU A 176 -13.75 -23.64 0.82
N GLU A 177 -14.91 -23.07 0.48
CA GLU A 177 -15.02 -22.08 -0.59
C GLU A 177 -14.23 -20.79 -0.27
N GLN A 178 -14.33 -20.28 0.96
CA GLN A 178 -13.55 -19.11 1.40
C GLN A 178 -12.06 -19.41 1.40
N LEU A 179 -11.65 -20.60 1.85
CA LEU A 179 -10.26 -21.05 1.80
C LEU A 179 -9.75 -21.09 0.36
N ALA A 180 -10.49 -21.71 -0.57
CA ALA A 180 -10.10 -21.80 -1.97
C ALA A 180 -10.00 -20.40 -2.63
N LYS A 181 -10.99 -19.52 -2.39
CA LYS A 181 -10.96 -18.13 -2.87
C LYS A 181 -9.78 -17.36 -2.29
N GLY A 182 -9.50 -17.56 -1.00
CA GLY A 182 -8.38 -16.91 -0.30
C GLY A 182 -7.02 -17.32 -0.87
N LEU A 183 -6.79 -18.63 -1.04
CA LEU A 183 -5.55 -19.17 -1.61
C LEU A 183 -5.38 -18.74 -3.07
N ARG A 184 -6.44 -18.77 -3.88
CA ARG A 184 -6.41 -18.27 -5.25
C ARG A 184 -5.99 -16.81 -5.30
N ARG A 185 -6.56 -15.97 -4.44
CA ARG A 185 -6.22 -14.54 -4.38
C ARG A 185 -4.78 -14.33 -3.92
N PHE A 186 -4.32 -15.12 -2.96
CA PHE A 186 -2.94 -15.09 -2.49
C PHE A 186 -1.96 -15.40 -3.62
N ILE A 187 -2.19 -16.46 -4.41
CA ILE A 187 -1.33 -16.85 -5.53
C ILE A 187 -1.30 -15.75 -6.61
N VAL A 188 -2.44 -15.19 -6.99
CA VAL A 188 -2.49 -14.07 -7.95
C VAL A 188 -1.71 -12.86 -7.41
N GLY A 189 -1.81 -12.55 -6.12
CA GLY A 189 -1.04 -11.49 -5.47
C GLY A 189 0.47 -11.76 -5.51
N LEU A 190 0.88 -13.00 -5.27
CA LEU A 190 2.27 -13.44 -5.36
C LEU A 190 2.81 -13.30 -6.79
N SER A 191 2.05 -13.75 -7.79
CA SER A 191 2.43 -13.61 -9.21
C SER A 191 2.57 -12.14 -9.63
N LYS A 192 1.70 -11.25 -9.16
CA LYS A 192 1.84 -9.79 -9.37
C LYS A 192 3.19 -9.28 -8.88
N LYS A 193 3.61 -9.72 -7.68
CA LYS A 193 4.88 -9.35 -7.08
C LYS A 193 6.05 -9.89 -7.91
N LEU A 194 6.09 -11.19 -8.13
CA LEU A 194 7.26 -11.87 -8.69
C LEU A 194 7.42 -11.62 -10.19
N LEU A 195 6.33 -11.69 -10.96
CA LEU A 195 6.40 -11.69 -12.43
C LEU A 195 6.31 -10.30 -13.05
N ILE A 196 5.79 -9.31 -12.30
CA ILE A 196 5.64 -7.94 -12.83
C ILE A 196 6.44 -6.95 -11.99
N ALA A 197 6.18 -6.87 -10.67
CA ALA A 197 6.79 -5.84 -9.85
C ALA A 197 8.31 -6.00 -9.74
N ASP A 198 8.82 -7.19 -9.48
CA ASP A 198 10.25 -7.44 -9.33
C ASP A 198 11.01 -7.27 -10.65
N VAL A 199 10.42 -7.70 -11.75
CA VAL A 199 11.00 -7.52 -13.10
C VAL A 199 11.08 -6.03 -13.46
N CYS A 200 10.00 -5.27 -13.26
CA CYS A 200 10.03 -3.81 -13.46
C CYS A 200 10.99 -3.12 -12.48
N GLY A 201 11.06 -3.59 -11.23
CA GLY A 201 11.94 -3.07 -10.18
C GLY A 201 13.42 -3.21 -10.50
N SER A 202 13.84 -4.29 -11.14
CA SER A 202 15.23 -4.47 -11.59
C SER A 202 15.63 -3.41 -12.62
N VAL A 203 14.76 -3.10 -13.59
CA VAL A 203 14.97 -2.03 -14.57
C VAL A 203 15.08 -0.66 -13.90
N VAL A 204 14.17 -0.38 -12.96
CA VAL A 204 14.19 0.88 -12.18
C VAL A 204 15.50 1.01 -11.44
N THR A 205 15.95 -0.03 -10.77
CA THR A 205 17.20 -0.03 -9.99
C THR A 205 18.42 0.20 -10.89
N LEU A 206 18.49 -0.44 -12.05
CA LEU A 206 19.56 -0.24 -13.03
C LEU A 206 19.64 1.22 -13.48
N ILE A 207 18.51 1.83 -13.86
CA ILE A 207 18.49 3.19 -14.41
C ILE A 207 18.72 4.24 -13.31
N TYR A 208 18.13 4.09 -12.11
CA TYR A 208 18.31 5.06 -11.01
C TYR A 208 19.74 5.04 -10.43
N ASN A 209 20.46 3.93 -10.58
CA ASN A 209 21.87 3.80 -10.16
C ASN A 209 22.86 4.12 -11.29
N ALA A 210 22.39 4.35 -12.51
CA ALA A 210 23.26 4.73 -13.63
C ALA A 210 23.81 6.13 -13.49
N ASP A 211 24.97 6.40 -14.12
CA ASP A 211 25.52 7.74 -14.22
C ASP A 211 24.55 8.66 -14.97
N ARG A 212 24.42 9.90 -14.49
CA ARG A 212 23.57 10.92 -15.12
C ARG A 212 23.93 11.19 -16.57
N ALA A 213 25.20 11.05 -16.94
CA ALA A 213 25.70 11.28 -18.29
C ALA A 213 25.14 10.27 -19.32
N VAL A 214 24.69 9.08 -18.86
CA VAL A 214 24.11 8.06 -19.74
C VAL A 214 22.58 8.09 -19.78
N LEU A 215 21.96 8.98 -19.00
CA LEU A 215 20.49 9.13 -18.96
C LEU A 215 20.03 10.04 -20.11
N ASP A 216 18.98 9.60 -20.78
CA ASP A 216 18.25 10.35 -21.81
C ASP A 216 16.75 10.18 -21.66
N SER A 217 15.95 10.77 -22.54
CA SER A 217 14.50 10.66 -22.47
C SER A 217 14.00 9.24 -22.53
N ARG A 218 14.63 8.34 -23.29
CA ARG A 218 14.22 6.93 -23.42
C ARG A 218 14.40 6.16 -22.12
N THR A 219 15.58 6.26 -21.52
CA THR A 219 15.91 5.61 -20.23
C THR A 219 15.05 6.15 -19.10
N ALA A 220 14.86 7.47 -19.03
CA ALA A 220 14.08 8.11 -17.98
C ALA A 220 12.57 7.75 -18.07
N TRP A 221 11.98 7.77 -19.28
CA TRP A 221 10.60 7.33 -19.49
C TRP A 221 10.42 5.82 -19.23
N LEU A 222 11.37 5.00 -19.64
CA LEU A 222 11.35 3.57 -19.36
C LEU A 222 11.33 3.32 -17.84
N ALA A 223 12.23 3.98 -17.09
CA ALA A 223 12.27 3.88 -15.64
C ALA A 223 10.95 4.37 -14.98
N ALA A 224 10.38 5.48 -15.46
CA ALA A 224 9.14 6.04 -14.94
C ALA A 224 7.95 5.09 -15.16
N VAL A 225 7.83 4.48 -16.35
CA VAL A 225 6.77 3.50 -16.66
C VAL A 225 6.98 2.20 -15.87
N CYS A 226 8.22 1.70 -15.81
CA CYS A 226 8.53 0.52 -15.00
C CYS A 226 8.21 0.77 -13.51
N TYR A 227 8.54 1.95 -12.97
CA TYR A 227 8.23 2.26 -11.58
C TYR A 227 6.72 2.41 -11.33
N LEU A 228 5.98 2.99 -12.27
CA LEU A 228 4.51 3.04 -12.23
C LEU A 228 3.92 1.63 -12.08
N LEU A 229 4.39 0.66 -12.85
CA LEU A 229 3.95 -0.72 -12.76
C LEU A 229 4.49 -1.41 -11.50
N GLN A 230 5.76 -1.22 -11.17
CA GLN A 230 6.38 -1.79 -9.98
C GLN A 230 5.59 -1.44 -8.72
N ILE A 231 5.38 -0.15 -8.44
CA ILE A 231 4.72 0.28 -7.20
C ILE A 231 3.26 -0.20 -7.11
N TYR A 232 2.57 -0.27 -8.25
CA TYR A 232 1.19 -0.77 -8.28
C TYR A 232 1.12 -2.28 -8.06
N PHE A 233 1.92 -3.06 -8.79
CA PHE A 233 1.86 -4.51 -8.70
C PHE A 233 2.52 -5.06 -7.43
N ASP A 234 3.54 -4.39 -6.91
CA ASP A 234 4.14 -4.72 -5.61
C ASP A 234 3.12 -4.54 -4.48
N PHE A 235 2.47 -3.39 -4.42
CA PHE A 235 1.57 -3.08 -3.32
C PHE A 235 0.17 -3.69 -3.49
N SER A 236 -0.39 -3.72 -4.69
CA SER A 236 -1.64 -4.45 -4.93
C SER A 236 -1.46 -5.95 -4.77
N GLY A 237 -0.29 -6.50 -5.14
CA GLY A 237 0.07 -7.89 -4.91
C GLY A 237 0.11 -8.23 -3.43
N TYR A 238 0.79 -7.41 -2.61
CA TYR A 238 0.78 -7.58 -1.16
C TYR A 238 -0.64 -7.48 -0.59
N SER A 239 -1.41 -6.49 -1.03
CA SER A 239 -2.80 -6.33 -0.58
C SER A 239 -3.67 -7.54 -0.93
N ASP A 240 -3.52 -8.11 -2.13
CA ASP A 240 -4.23 -9.32 -2.53
C ASP A 240 -3.82 -10.54 -1.69
N MET A 241 -2.52 -10.68 -1.38
CA MET A 241 -2.05 -11.73 -0.49
C MET A 241 -2.62 -11.57 0.92
N ALA A 242 -2.61 -10.35 1.46
CA ALA A 242 -3.15 -10.06 2.79
C ALA A 242 -4.67 -10.33 2.87
N ILE A 243 -5.44 -9.87 1.87
CA ILE A 243 -6.89 -10.12 1.78
C ILE A 243 -7.17 -11.61 1.60
N GLY A 244 -6.39 -12.28 0.76
CA GLY A 244 -6.49 -13.73 0.54
C GLY A 244 -6.25 -14.52 1.83
N LEU A 245 -5.21 -14.19 2.59
CA LEU A 245 -4.93 -14.81 3.89
C LEU A 245 -6.01 -14.46 4.92
N GLY A 246 -6.52 -13.22 4.93
CA GLY A 246 -7.67 -12.85 5.75
C GLY A 246 -8.85 -13.78 5.51
N LEU A 247 -9.23 -14.00 4.24
CA LEU A 247 -10.32 -14.93 3.87
C LEU A 247 -10.03 -16.36 4.33
N CYS A 248 -8.79 -16.85 4.22
CA CYS A 248 -8.41 -18.18 4.71
C CYS A 248 -8.67 -18.35 6.21
N PHE A 249 -8.55 -17.28 6.99
CA PHE A 249 -8.81 -17.26 8.44
C PHE A 249 -10.21 -16.75 8.80
N GLY A 250 -11.07 -16.47 7.83
CA GLY A 250 -12.45 -16.03 8.03
C GLY A 250 -12.58 -14.53 8.32
N PHE A 251 -11.58 -13.70 7.94
CA PHE A 251 -11.62 -12.24 8.00
C PHE A 251 -11.83 -11.64 6.62
N HIS A 252 -12.66 -10.59 6.53
CA HIS A 252 -12.97 -9.90 5.27
C HIS A 252 -12.35 -8.50 5.25
N PHE A 253 -11.11 -8.41 4.78
CA PHE A 253 -10.46 -7.12 4.60
C PHE A 253 -11.00 -6.41 3.35
N LYS A 254 -11.06 -5.07 3.42
CA LYS A 254 -11.55 -4.24 2.32
C LYS A 254 -10.52 -4.13 1.20
N GLU A 255 -11.02 -3.89 -0.02
CA GLU A 255 -10.18 -3.64 -1.19
C GLU A 255 -9.30 -2.40 -0.97
N ASN A 256 -8.05 -2.49 -1.44
CA ASN A 256 -7.08 -1.40 -1.32
C ASN A 256 -6.80 -0.70 -2.67
N PHE A 257 -7.12 -1.37 -3.78
CA PHE A 257 -6.96 -0.88 -5.14
C PHE A 257 -8.14 -1.23 -6.03
N ASP A 258 -8.52 -0.29 -6.92
CA ASP A 258 -9.56 -0.49 -7.94
C ASP A 258 -9.11 0.12 -9.27
N TYR A 259 -8.15 -0.51 -9.96
CA TYR A 259 -7.62 -0.08 -11.25
C TYR A 259 -7.33 1.43 -11.33
N PRO A 260 -6.43 1.96 -10.49
CA PRO A 260 -6.25 3.41 -10.31
C PRO A 260 -5.79 4.13 -11.58
N TYR A 261 -5.12 3.43 -12.49
CA TYR A 261 -4.55 4.04 -13.70
C TYR A 261 -5.57 4.33 -14.80
N ILE A 262 -6.83 3.88 -14.67
CA ILE A 262 -7.92 4.29 -15.58
C ILE A 262 -8.57 5.62 -15.19
N SER A 263 -8.11 6.28 -14.14
CA SER A 263 -8.71 7.50 -13.59
C SER A 263 -8.57 8.67 -14.55
N ALA A 264 -9.61 9.51 -14.61
CA ALA A 264 -9.65 10.72 -15.41
C ALA A 264 -9.48 12.01 -14.57
N SER A 265 -9.09 11.89 -13.29
CA SER A 265 -8.74 12.99 -12.41
C SER A 265 -7.90 12.50 -11.23
N ILE A 266 -7.12 13.40 -10.60
CA ILE A 266 -6.33 13.05 -9.41
C ILE A 266 -7.25 12.69 -8.24
N GLN A 267 -8.42 13.31 -8.12
CA GLN A 267 -9.42 12.92 -7.12
C GLN A 267 -9.96 11.51 -7.33
N GLU A 268 -10.17 11.10 -8.58
CA GLU A 268 -10.60 9.74 -8.90
C GLU A 268 -9.46 8.75 -8.63
N PHE A 269 -8.23 9.08 -9.01
CA PHE A 269 -7.04 8.27 -8.72
C PHE A 269 -6.97 7.93 -7.23
N TRP A 270 -7.07 8.88 -6.31
CA TRP A 270 -7.02 8.66 -4.88
C TRP A 270 -8.24 7.92 -4.29
N ARG A 271 -9.34 7.82 -5.01
CA ARG A 271 -10.47 6.94 -4.65
C ARG A 271 -10.23 5.49 -5.02
N ARG A 272 -9.28 5.23 -5.94
CA ARG A 272 -8.94 3.92 -6.47
C ARG A 272 -7.57 3.41 -6.00
N TRP A 273 -6.69 4.31 -5.57
CA TRP A 273 -5.34 4.06 -5.08
C TRP A 273 -5.32 4.09 -3.56
N HIS A 274 -4.74 3.04 -2.94
CA HIS A 274 -4.55 2.93 -1.49
C HIS A 274 -5.78 3.38 -0.70
N ILE A 275 -6.91 2.75 -1.00
CA ILE A 275 -8.25 3.12 -0.54
C ILE A 275 -8.32 3.14 0.99
N SER A 276 -7.65 2.18 1.65
CA SER A 276 -7.63 2.06 3.10
C SER A 276 -6.93 3.26 3.76
N LEU A 277 -5.78 3.72 3.23
CA LEU A 277 -5.07 4.91 3.72
C LEU A 277 -5.88 6.18 3.50
N SER A 278 -6.45 6.35 2.30
CA SER A 278 -7.30 7.48 1.96
C SER A 278 -8.52 7.56 2.86
N THR A 279 -9.13 6.40 3.18
CA THR A 279 -10.25 6.29 4.12
C THR A 279 -9.81 6.63 5.53
N TRP A 280 -8.66 6.11 5.98
CA TRP A 280 -8.12 6.40 7.30
C TRP A 280 -7.89 7.91 7.50
N PHE A 281 -7.17 8.56 6.58
CA PHE A 281 -6.95 10.00 6.66
C PHE A 281 -8.24 10.82 6.58
N ARG A 282 -9.23 10.38 5.79
CA ARG A 282 -10.53 11.03 5.73
C ARG A 282 -11.24 10.98 7.09
N GLU A 283 -11.33 9.80 7.69
CA GLU A 283 -12.10 9.59 8.93
C GLU A 283 -11.41 10.16 10.17
N TYR A 284 -10.08 10.00 10.26
CA TYR A 284 -9.34 10.31 11.48
C TYR A 284 -8.59 11.66 11.44
N LEU A 285 -8.44 12.29 10.26
CA LEU A 285 -7.79 13.59 10.13
C LEU A 285 -8.69 14.63 9.44
N TYR A 286 -9.16 14.36 8.20
CA TYR A 286 -9.87 15.36 7.42
C TYR A 286 -11.20 15.79 8.06
N ILE A 287 -12.04 14.83 8.49
CA ILE A 287 -13.33 15.10 9.12
C ILE A 287 -13.13 15.82 10.47
N PRO A 288 -12.24 15.40 11.39
CA PRO A 288 -11.95 16.12 12.63
C PRO A 288 -11.44 17.55 12.42
N LEU A 289 -10.68 17.85 11.36
CA LEU A 289 -10.27 19.22 11.00
C LEU A 289 -11.44 20.11 10.52
N GLY A 290 -12.64 19.54 10.37
CA GLY A 290 -13.86 20.20 9.91
C GLY A 290 -14.27 19.89 8.47
N GLY A 291 -13.50 19.02 7.78
CA GLY A 291 -13.84 18.56 6.42
C GLY A 291 -14.06 19.72 5.45
N ASN A 292 -15.19 19.67 4.73
CA ASN A 292 -15.62 20.70 3.78
C ASN A 292 -16.69 21.66 4.35
N ARG A 293 -17.03 21.56 5.64
CA ARG A 293 -18.15 22.28 6.25
C ARG A 293 -17.88 23.74 6.59
N LYS A 294 -16.59 24.12 6.73
CA LYS A 294 -16.16 25.44 7.25
C LYS A 294 -15.65 26.40 6.17
N GLY A 295 -16.21 26.28 4.93
CA GLY A 295 -15.86 27.15 3.81
C GLY A 295 -14.64 26.64 3.00
N LYS A 296 -14.40 27.27 1.82
CA LYS A 296 -13.47 26.76 0.80
C LYS A 296 -12.01 26.84 1.21
N ALA A 297 -11.59 27.98 1.78
CA ALA A 297 -10.21 28.16 2.23
C ALA A 297 -9.82 27.09 3.26
N LYS A 298 -10.69 26.80 4.23
CA LYS A 298 -10.47 25.75 5.21
C LYS A 298 -10.49 24.35 4.58
N THR A 299 -11.35 24.11 3.57
CA THR A 299 -11.36 22.85 2.81
C THR A 299 -10.03 22.62 2.10
N TYR A 300 -9.48 23.62 1.41
CA TYR A 300 -8.20 23.51 0.71
C TYR A 300 -7.03 23.31 1.70
N ARG A 301 -7.00 24.10 2.78
CA ARG A 301 -6.04 23.89 3.87
C ARG A 301 -6.09 22.45 4.40
N ASN A 302 -7.29 21.93 4.71
CA ASN A 302 -7.46 20.58 5.25
C ASN A 302 -6.96 19.50 4.28
N LYS A 303 -7.19 19.67 2.97
CA LYS A 303 -6.67 18.78 1.92
C LYS A 303 -5.14 18.80 1.89
N LEU A 304 -4.53 19.99 1.90
CA LEU A 304 -3.08 20.12 1.91
C LEU A 304 -2.47 19.49 3.18
N ILE A 305 -3.07 19.70 4.34
CA ILE A 305 -2.63 19.04 5.60
C ILE A 305 -2.70 17.51 5.47
N VAL A 306 -3.79 16.96 4.94
CA VAL A 306 -3.94 15.51 4.73
C VAL A 306 -2.84 14.99 3.83
N PHE A 307 -2.57 15.64 2.69
CA PHE A 307 -1.55 15.18 1.75
C PHE A 307 -0.12 15.39 2.25
N PHE A 308 0.14 16.45 3.01
CA PHE A 308 1.39 16.61 3.74
C PHE A 308 1.62 15.45 4.73
N CYS A 309 0.60 15.13 5.56
CA CYS A 309 0.67 14.00 6.48
C CYS A 309 0.77 12.65 5.74
N THR A 310 0.14 12.50 4.57
CA THR A 310 0.28 11.31 3.72
C THR A 310 1.72 11.14 3.24
N GLY A 311 2.36 12.23 2.81
CA GLY A 311 3.78 12.21 2.43
C GLY A 311 4.68 11.81 3.61
N LEU A 312 4.52 12.45 4.76
CA LEU A 312 5.24 12.09 5.98
C LEU A 312 5.03 10.63 6.38
N TRP A 313 3.82 10.12 6.27
CA TRP A 313 3.51 8.74 6.63
C TRP A 313 4.31 7.73 5.80
N HIS A 314 4.56 8.02 4.52
CA HIS A 314 5.36 7.15 3.65
C HIS A 314 6.83 7.09 4.08
N GLY A 315 7.45 8.22 4.43
CA GLY A 315 8.86 8.18 4.82
C GLY A 315 9.40 9.50 5.33
N ALA A 316 10.51 9.41 6.05
CA ALA A 316 11.24 10.53 6.60
C ALA A 316 12.26 11.04 5.55
N ASN A 317 11.77 11.58 4.43
CA ASN A 317 12.56 12.17 3.37
C ASN A 317 11.78 13.33 2.71
N TRP A 318 12.49 14.32 2.22
CA TRP A 318 11.91 15.47 1.51
C TRP A 318 11.17 15.05 0.24
N THR A 319 11.60 14.00 -0.44
CA THR A 319 10.92 13.47 -1.65
C THR A 319 9.50 13.04 -1.35
N PHE A 320 9.25 12.40 -0.22
CA PHE A 320 7.89 12.00 0.20
C PHE A 320 7.02 13.20 0.56
N ILE A 321 7.60 14.21 1.24
CA ILE A 321 6.87 15.44 1.59
C ILE A 321 6.46 16.17 0.32
N VAL A 322 7.39 16.36 -0.63
CA VAL A 322 7.12 17.02 -1.90
C VAL A 322 6.11 16.23 -2.73
N TRP A 323 6.21 14.91 -2.77
CA TRP A 323 5.22 14.03 -3.41
C TRP A 323 3.82 14.20 -2.83
N GLY A 324 3.68 14.23 -1.51
CA GLY A 324 2.40 14.48 -0.86
C GLY A 324 1.84 15.85 -1.24
N LEU A 325 2.64 16.91 -1.15
CA LEU A 325 2.22 18.25 -1.52
C LEU A 325 1.89 18.38 -3.01
N TRP A 326 2.60 17.67 -3.90
CA TRP A 326 2.31 17.56 -5.33
C TRP A 326 0.88 17.09 -5.56
N HIS A 327 0.49 15.98 -4.98
CA HIS A 327 -0.87 15.47 -5.09
C HIS A 327 -1.90 16.39 -4.44
N GLY A 328 -1.59 16.94 -3.26
CA GLY A 328 -2.42 17.91 -2.58
C GLY A 328 -2.70 19.17 -3.43
N PHE A 329 -1.67 19.70 -4.10
CA PHE A 329 -1.79 20.82 -5.02
C PHE A 329 -2.73 20.52 -6.18
N PHE A 330 -2.55 19.40 -6.89
CA PHE A 330 -3.39 19.05 -8.03
C PHE A 330 -4.85 18.78 -7.65
N ILE A 331 -5.11 18.18 -6.47
CA ILE A 331 -6.48 18.01 -5.96
C ILE A 331 -7.15 19.36 -5.69
N VAL A 332 -6.42 20.33 -5.14
CA VAL A 332 -6.95 21.68 -4.91
C VAL A 332 -7.14 22.43 -6.23
N ALA A 333 -6.17 22.32 -7.15
CA ALA A 333 -6.25 22.91 -8.48
C ALA A 333 -7.45 22.37 -9.29
N GLU A 334 -7.68 21.05 -9.28
CA GLU A 334 -8.87 20.44 -9.92
C GLU A 334 -10.19 20.97 -9.34
N ASP A 335 -10.27 21.12 -8.01
CA ASP A 335 -11.46 21.69 -7.38
C ASP A 335 -11.67 23.15 -7.74
N ALA A 336 -10.61 23.95 -7.81
CA ALA A 336 -10.64 25.33 -8.21
C ALA A 336 -11.06 25.47 -9.69
N ALA A 337 -10.44 24.66 -10.57
CA ALA A 337 -10.76 24.65 -12.01
C ALA A 337 -12.22 24.22 -12.29
N LYS A 338 -12.69 23.16 -11.65
CA LYS A 338 -14.10 22.73 -11.77
C LYS A 338 -15.08 23.86 -11.49
N LYS A 339 -14.74 24.75 -10.59
CA LYS A 339 -15.58 25.87 -10.19
C LYS A 339 -15.50 27.04 -11.15
N LEU A 340 -14.31 27.34 -11.67
CA LEU A 340 -14.09 28.40 -12.65
C LEU A 340 -14.79 28.10 -13.99
N PHE A 341 -14.71 26.85 -14.44
CA PHE A 341 -15.22 26.42 -15.74
C PHE A 341 -16.64 25.83 -15.71
N ARG A 342 -17.24 25.57 -14.54
CA ARG A 342 -18.62 25.09 -14.35
C ARG A 342 -19.59 26.19 -13.87
N GLY A 343 -19.35 27.42 -14.26
CA GLY A 343 -20.39 28.47 -14.17
C GLY A 343 -21.64 28.00 -14.92
N GLU A 344 -22.68 27.61 -14.18
CA GLU A 344 -24.09 27.57 -14.57
C GLU A 344 -24.59 26.73 -15.76
N LYS A 345 -23.93 25.67 -16.19
CA LYS A 345 -24.59 24.75 -17.15
C LYS A 345 -24.78 23.34 -16.56
N HIS A 346 -25.91 23.11 -15.94
CA HIS A 346 -26.51 21.81 -15.69
C HIS A 346 -27.00 21.23 -17.04
N GLY A 347 -26.08 20.70 -17.84
CA GLY A 347 -26.40 19.90 -19.01
C GLY A 347 -25.55 18.63 -18.96
N LYS A 348 -26.19 17.45 -18.98
CA LYS A 348 -25.50 16.18 -19.31
C LYS A 348 -25.06 16.25 -20.78
N GLY A 349 -24.09 17.11 -21.09
CA GLY A 349 -23.46 17.14 -22.41
C GLY A 349 -22.73 15.81 -22.63
N LYS A 350 -22.94 15.19 -23.79
CA LYS A 350 -22.16 14.03 -24.25
C LYS A 350 -20.67 14.34 -24.02
N GLN A 351 -19.98 13.51 -23.24
CA GLN A 351 -18.53 13.69 -23.05
C GLN A 351 -17.87 13.56 -24.43
N ASN A 352 -17.16 14.60 -24.84
CA ASN A 352 -16.33 14.53 -26.03
C ASN A 352 -15.22 13.47 -25.79
N PRO A 353 -15.13 12.41 -26.64
CA PRO A 353 -14.12 11.36 -26.46
C PRO A 353 -12.70 11.90 -26.34
N ALA A 354 -12.32 12.91 -27.15
CA ALA A 354 -11.02 13.55 -27.08
C ALA A 354 -10.76 14.22 -25.72
N GLY A 355 -11.78 14.87 -25.14
CA GLY A 355 -11.67 15.45 -23.79
C GLY A 355 -11.54 14.40 -22.69
N ALA A 356 -12.11 13.21 -22.87
CA ALA A 356 -11.93 12.10 -21.94
C ALA A 356 -10.48 11.56 -21.99
N VAL A 357 -9.93 11.39 -23.20
CA VAL A 357 -8.53 10.96 -23.40
C VAL A 357 -7.55 11.97 -22.79
N LEU A 358 -7.73 13.28 -23.04
CA LEU A 358 -6.86 14.32 -22.49
C LEU A 358 -6.87 14.33 -20.96
N LYS A 359 -8.03 14.15 -20.31
CA LYS A 359 -8.13 14.06 -18.85
C LYS A 359 -7.38 12.84 -18.32
N HIS A 360 -7.48 11.72 -19.02
CA HIS A 360 -6.77 10.51 -18.65
C HIS A 360 -5.25 10.68 -18.76
N LEU A 361 -4.77 11.22 -19.89
CA LEU A 361 -3.35 11.51 -20.11
C LEU A 361 -2.80 12.50 -19.07
N TYR A 362 -3.55 13.58 -18.78
CA TYR A 362 -3.21 14.52 -17.70
C TYR A 362 -3.06 13.80 -16.36
N THR A 363 -4.02 12.96 -16.00
CA THR A 363 -3.98 12.24 -14.72
C THR A 363 -2.79 11.31 -14.64
N LEU A 364 -2.55 10.51 -15.69
CA LEU A 364 -1.40 9.62 -15.75
C LEU A 364 -0.06 10.37 -15.67
N LEU A 365 0.08 11.50 -16.38
CA LEU A 365 1.30 12.30 -16.35
C LEU A 365 1.57 12.86 -14.95
N VAL A 366 0.56 13.43 -14.28
CA VAL A 366 0.71 13.96 -12.92
C VAL A 366 1.09 12.86 -11.94
N VAL A 367 0.46 11.70 -12.04
CA VAL A 367 0.75 10.54 -11.18
C VAL A 367 2.16 10.01 -11.43
N LEU A 368 2.54 9.87 -12.70
CA LEU A 368 3.85 9.35 -13.11
C LEU A 368 4.99 10.27 -12.63
N ILE A 369 4.88 11.58 -12.84
CA ILE A 369 5.89 12.55 -12.31
C ILE A 369 5.92 12.49 -10.78
N GLY A 370 4.75 12.39 -10.12
CA GLY A 370 4.68 12.19 -8.68
C GLY A 370 5.46 10.94 -8.24
N PHE A 371 5.33 9.83 -8.95
CA PHE A 371 6.06 8.60 -8.63
C PHE A 371 7.55 8.68 -8.95
N VAL A 372 7.99 9.45 -9.94
CA VAL A 372 9.42 9.74 -10.14
C VAL A 372 10.01 10.47 -8.93
N ILE A 373 9.29 11.46 -8.36
CA ILE A 373 9.68 12.14 -7.12
C ILE A 373 9.72 11.17 -5.95
N PHE A 374 8.71 10.30 -5.83
CA PHE A 374 8.58 9.32 -4.75
C PHE A 374 9.72 8.29 -4.74
N ARG A 375 10.18 7.84 -5.94
CA ARG A 375 11.25 6.83 -6.08
C ARG A 375 12.63 7.40 -5.78
N ALA A 376 12.83 8.69 -6.00
CA ALA A 376 14.14 9.30 -5.89
C ALA A 376 14.68 9.30 -4.44
N ASP A 377 15.96 9.02 -4.27
CA ASP A 377 16.63 9.01 -2.97
C ASP A 377 16.75 10.41 -2.36
N ASN A 378 16.78 11.45 -3.22
CA ASN A 378 16.80 12.85 -2.83
C ASN A 378 16.23 13.75 -3.94
N MET A 379 15.97 15.02 -3.61
CA MET A 379 15.38 15.97 -4.56
C MET A 379 16.28 16.26 -5.78
N GLY A 380 17.60 16.18 -5.62
CA GLY A 380 18.54 16.35 -6.75
C GLY A 380 18.39 15.24 -7.80
N GLN A 381 18.25 14.00 -7.35
CA GLN A 381 17.97 12.85 -8.23
C GLN A 381 16.59 12.98 -8.88
N ALA A 382 15.56 13.39 -8.12
CA ALA A 382 14.22 13.61 -8.67
C ALA A 382 14.23 14.62 -9.81
N PHE A 383 14.86 15.80 -9.61
CA PHE A 383 14.99 16.81 -10.66
C PHE A 383 15.82 16.33 -11.85
N SER A 384 16.91 15.58 -11.60
CA SER A 384 17.73 14.99 -12.66
C SER A 384 16.93 14.04 -13.54
N MET A 385 16.15 13.13 -12.93
CA MET A 385 15.29 12.17 -13.66
C MET A 385 14.19 12.87 -14.44
N ILE A 386 13.51 13.85 -13.83
CA ILE A 386 12.49 14.65 -14.54
C ILE A 386 13.14 15.45 -15.70
N GLY A 387 14.31 16.05 -15.49
CA GLY A 387 15.07 16.73 -16.55
C GLY A 387 15.43 15.80 -17.70
N ALA A 388 15.90 14.58 -17.39
CA ALA A 388 16.23 13.57 -18.40
C ALA A 388 15.01 13.12 -19.21
N MET A 389 13.81 13.07 -18.64
CA MET A 389 12.57 12.74 -19.38
C MET A 389 12.31 13.70 -20.55
N PHE A 390 12.83 14.93 -20.51
CA PHE A 390 12.62 15.98 -21.51
C PHE A 390 13.91 16.43 -22.19
N SER A 391 15.05 15.77 -21.97
CA SER A 391 16.36 16.17 -22.52
C SER A 391 16.60 15.78 -23.99
N GLY A 392 15.71 14.99 -24.58
CA GLY A 392 15.90 14.41 -25.90
C GLY A 392 16.61 13.05 -25.89
N VAL A 393 17.00 12.59 -27.09
CA VAL A 393 17.60 11.26 -27.30
C VAL A 393 19.11 11.39 -27.47
N SER A 394 19.88 10.64 -26.67
CA SER A 394 21.34 10.58 -26.78
C SER A 394 21.78 9.53 -27.80
N ALA A 395 22.78 9.85 -28.59
CA ALA A 395 23.46 8.90 -29.49
C ALA A 395 24.58 8.11 -28.79
N SER A 396 24.75 8.22 -27.47
CA SER A 396 25.78 7.55 -26.69
C SER A 396 25.65 6.02 -26.78
N ALA A 397 26.75 5.34 -27.07
CA ALA A 397 26.81 3.87 -27.03
C ALA A 397 26.50 3.32 -25.63
N GLN A 398 26.88 4.05 -24.57
CA GLN A 398 26.61 3.64 -23.18
C GLN A 398 25.10 3.68 -22.87
N THR A 399 24.38 4.72 -23.35
CA THR A 399 22.91 4.77 -23.25
C THR A 399 22.25 3.63 -24.01
N GLY A 400 22.75 3.31 -25.22
CA GLY A 400 22.28 2.16 -26.01
C GLY A 400 22.47 0.82 -25.27
N LEU A 401 23.63 0.63 -24.64
CA LEU A 401 23.93 -0.56 -23.84
C LEU A 401 23.00 -0.67 -22.62
N LEU A 402 22.79 0.42 -21.87
CA LEU A 402 21.86 0.45 -20.74
C LEU A 402 20.44 0.07 -21.16
N LEU A 403 19.95 0.61 -22.28
CA LEU A 403 18.64 0.24 -22.83
C LEU A 403 18.56 -1.24 -23.21
N ALA A 404 19.59 -1.78 -23.84
CA ALA A 404 19.64 -3.20 -24.20
C ALA A 404 19.62 -4.12 -22.97
N GLN A 405 20.29 -3.74 -21.90
CA GLN A 405 20.23 -4.45 -20.61
C GLN A 405 18.85 -4.39 -19.96
N CYS A 406 18.14 -3.27 -20.11
CA CYS A 406 16.80 -3.08 -19.53
C CYS A 406 15.69 -3.77 -20.35
N LEU A 407 15.77 -3.76 -21.68
CA LEU A 407 14.71 -4.25 -22.59
C LEU A 407 14.87 -5.75 -22.92
N THR A 408 14.93 -6.58 -21.89
CA THR A 408 14.94 -8.05 -22.05
C THR A 408 13.55 -8.58 -22.48
N PRO A 409 13.44 -9.78 -23.06
CA PRO A 409 12.14 -10.40 -23.36
C PRO A 409 11.23 -10.49 -22.13
N LEU A 410 11.81 -10.76 -20.95
CA LEU A 410 11.06 -10.82 -19.68
C LEU A 410 10.52 -9.43 -19.29
N THR A 411 11.31 -8.38 -19.45
CA THR A 411 10.87 -6.99 -19.22
C THR A 411 9.75 -6.60 -20.16
N LEU A 412 9.87 -6.91 -21.45
CA LEU A 412 8.82 -6.62 -22.45
C LEU A 412 7.52 -7.37 -22.12
N PHE A 413 7.62 -8.62 -21.70
CA PHE A 413 6.48 -9.41 -21.23
C PHE A 413 5.84 -8.77 -19.98
N ALA A 414 6.64 -8.43 -18.95
CA ALA A 414 6.16 -7.79 -17.74
C ALA A 414 5.47 -6.44 -18.01
N LEU A 415 6.02 -5.63 -18.93
CA LEU A 415 5.41 -4.37 -19.37
C LEU A 415 4.04 -4.63 -20.06
N ALA A 416 3.97 -5.56 -20.99
CA ALA A 416 2.74 -5.87 -21.72
C ALA A 416 1.64 -6.40 -20.77
N VAL A 417 1.98 -7.40 -19.95
CA VAL A 417 1.04 -7.98 -18.97
C VAL A 417 0.67 -6.95 -17.89
N GLY A 418 1.63 -6.14 -17.43
CA GLY A 418 1.40 -5.09 -16.44
C GLY A 418 0.47 -3.99 -16.96
N LEU A 419 0.64 -3.53 -18.20
CA LEU A 419 -0.25 -2.53 -18.81
C LEU A 419 -1.69 -3.07 -18.93
N VAL A 420 -1.87 -4.30 -19.43
CA VAL A 420 -3.20 -4.93 -19.52
C VAL A 420 -3.79 -5.18 -18.13
N GLY A 421 -3.00 -5.70 -17.20
CA GLY A 421 -3.41 -6.00 -15.83
C GLY A 421 -3.73 -4.76 -14.99
N SER A 422 -3.27 -3.58 -15.42
CA SER A 422 -3.64 -2.28 -14.80
C SER A 422 -5.04 -1.80 -15.21
N THR A 423 -5.72 -2.53 -16.10
CA THR A 423 -7.07 -2.23 -16.59
C THR A 423 -8.08 -3.28 -16.13
N PRO A 424 -9.39 -2.97 -16.06
CA PRO A 424 -10.42 -3.91 -15.63
C PRO A 424 -10.80 -4.96 -16.70
N VAL A 425 -9.94 -5.23 -17.69
CA VAL A 425 -10.21 -6.20 -18.76
C VAL A 425 -10.43 -7.61 -18.20
N LEU A 426 -9.55 -8.05 -17.30
CA LEU A 426 -9.66 -9.39 -16.72
C LEU A 426 -10.96 -9.60 -15.92
N PRO A 427 -11.37 -8.71 -15.00
CA PRO A 427 -12.67 -8.81 -14.34
C PRO A 427 -13.86 -8.79 -15.29
N LEU A 428 -13.79 -8.02 -16.38
CA LEU A 428 -14.87 -8.00 -17.38
C LEU A 428 -14.99 -9.35 -18.10
N VAL A 429 -13.86 -9.98 -18.43
CA VAL A 429 -13.83 -11.35 -18.99
C VAL A 429 -14.36 -12.37 -17.99
N CYS A 430 -13.91 -12.31 -16.72
CA CYS A 430 -14.39 -13.20 -15.65
C CYS A 430 -15.91 -13.08 -15.44
N ARG A 431 -16.45 -11.86 -15.38
CA ARG A 431 -17.92 -11.64 -15.24
C ARG A 431 -18.71 -12.24 -16.41
N LYS A 432 -18.19 -12.14 -17.64
CA LYS A 432 -18.83 -12.80 -18.79
C LYS A 432 -18.77 -14.32 -18.70
N ALA A 433 -17.67 -14.86 -18.16
CA ALA A 433 -17.53 -16.29 -17.93
C ALA A 433 -18.50 -16.79 -16.83
N GLU A 434 -18.70 -16.01 -15.77
CA GLU A 434 -19.65 -16.32 -14.68
C GLU A 434 -21.12 -16.29 -15.13
N GLN A 435 -21.43 -15.60 -16.23
CA GLN A 435 -22.77 -15.60 -16.83
C GLN A 435 -23.08 -16.84 -17.66
N GLN A 436 -22.07 -17.67 -17.95
CA GLN A 436 -22.27 -18.95 -18.64
C GLN A 436 -22.85 -19.98 -17.68
N THR A 437 -23.48 -21.00 -18.20
CA THR A 437 -24.11 -22.07 -17.44
C THR A 437 -23.71 -23.44 -17.95
N GLY A 438 -23.98 -24.48 -17.17
CA GLY A 438 -23.74 -25.87 -17.58
C GLY A 438 -22.25 -26.20 -17.78
N SER A 439 -21.97 -27.02 -18.81
CA SER A 439 -20.61 -27.51 -19.09
C SER A 439 -19.60 -26.42 -19.43
N VAL A 440 -20.05 -25.33 -20.06
CA VAL A 440 -19.17 -24.19 -20.39
C VAL A 440 -18.67 -23.52 -19.13
N TYR A 441 -19.53 -23.26 -18.15
CA TYR A 441 -19.14 -22.69 -16.86
C TYR A 441 -18.16 -23.59 -16.11
N ALA A 442 -18.44 -24.89 -16.06
CA ALA A 442 -17.54 -25.86 -15.41
C ALA A 442 -16.16 -25.90 -16.08
N CYS A 443 -16.10 -25.86 -17.43
CA CYS A 443 -14.86 -25.82 -18.18
C CYS A 443 -14.07 -24.53 -17.90
N LEU A 444 -14.72 -23.35 -17.89
CA LEU A 444 -14.07 -22.07 -17.58
C LEU A 444 -13.57 -22.03 -16.14
N GLN A 445 -14.29 -22.59 -15.19
CA GLN A 445 -13.81 -22.75 -13.83
C GLN A 445 -12.58 -23.65 -13.75
N ALA A 446 -12.62 -24.83 -14.38
CA ALA A 446 -11.48 -25.73 -14.41
C ALA A 446 -10.23 -25.09 -15.02
N LEU A 447 -10.39 -24.37 -16.14
CA LEU A 447 -9.32 -23.60 -16.77
C LEU A 447 -8.77 -22.52 -15.83
N SER A 448 -9.64 -21.84 -15.09
CA SER A 448 -9.25 -20.82 -14.11
C SER A 448 -8.42 -21.41 -12.96
N TYR A 449 -8.79 -22.57 -12.44
CA TYR A 449 -7.99 -23.26 -11.40
C TYR A 449 -6.68 -23.77 -11.96
N ALA A 450 -6.69 -24.37 -13.16
CA ALA A 450 -5.47 -24.79 -13.84
C ALA A 450 -4.51 -23.61 -14.08
N GLY A 451 -5.04 -22.46 -14.50
CA GLY A 451 -4.26 -21.24 -14.68
C GLY A 451 -3.62 -20.75 -13.37
N VAL A 452 -4.35 -20.78 -12.25
CA VAL A 452 -3.80 -20.41 -10.93
C VAL A 452 -2.72 -21.39 -10.47
N LEU A 453 -2.87 -22.68 -10.71
CA LEU A 453 -1.84 -23.69 -10.40
C LEU A 453 -0.60 -23.52 -11.29
N ALA A 454 -0.79 -23.20 -12.57
CA ALA A 454 0.31 -22.87 -13.48
C ALA A 454 1.06 -21.61 -13.02
N LEU A 455 0.35 -20.56 -12.59
CA LEU A 455 0.96 -19.37 -11.99
C LEU A 455 1.79 -19.73 -10.76
N LEU A 456 1.24 -20.53 -9.85
CA LEU A 456 1.98 -20.97 -8.67
C LEU A 456 3.26 -21.74 -9.03
N LEU A 457 3.21 -22.60 -10.05
CA LEU A 457 4.41 -23.31 -10.52
C LEU A 457 5.46 -22.35 -11.07
N VAL A 458 5.04 -21.36 -11.87
CA VAL A 458 5.94 -20.32 -12.39
C VAL A 458 6.54 -19.49 -11.27
N ASP A 459 5.73 -19.12 -10.27
CA ASP A 459 6.18 -18.40 -9.07
C ASP A 459 7.24 -19.18 -8.30
N ILE A 460 7.06 -20.51 -8.12
CA ILE A 460 8.03 -21.40 -7.46
C ILE A 460 9.33 -21.46 -8.26
N LEU A 461 9.25 -21.62 -9.58
CA LEU A 461 10.42 -21.64 -10.46
C LEU A 461 11.17 -20.30 -10.39
N HIS A 462 10.45 -19.19 -10.41
CA HIS A 462 11.05 -17.85 -10.27
C HIS A 462 11.76 -17.68 -8.92
N LEU A 463 11.14 -18.08 -7.82
CA LEU A 463 11.73 -18.04 -6.47
C LEU A 463 12.96 -18.93 -6.31
N SER A 464 13.04 -20.03 -7.05
CA SER A 464 14.22 -20.92 -7.03
C SER A 464 15.41 -20.36 -7.81
N ALA A 465 15.15 -19.50 -8.81
CA ALA A 465 16.16 -18.95 -9.72
C ALA A 465 16.63 -17.53 -9.35
N ALA A 466 15.80 -16.76 -8.64
CA ALA A 466 16.05 -15.35 -8.35
C ALA A 466 16.49 -15.12 -6.89
N SER A 467 17.34 -14.10 -6.66
CA SER A 467 17.58 -13.58 -5.31
C SER A 467 16.33 -12.86 -4.80
N TYR A 468 16.10 -13.00 -3.50
CA TYR A 468 14.97 -12.36 -2.83
C TYR A 468 15.00 -10.82 -2.99
N VAL A 469 13.89 -10.24 -3.44
CA VAL A 469 13.66 -8.78 -3.49
C VAL A 469 12.60 -8.42 -2.45
N PRO A 470 12.91 -7.54 -1.47
CA PRO A 470 11.93 -7.11 -0.48
C PRO A 470 10.80 -6.29 -1.13
N PHE A 471 9.62 -6.32 -0.54
CA PHE A 471 8.54 -5.43 -0.94
C PHE A 471 8.95 -3.96 -0.75
N ILE A 472 8.49 -3.09 -1.64
CA ILE A 472 8.86 -1.67 -1.64
C ILE A 472 8.54 -0.99 -0.29
N TYR A 473 7.46 -1.38 0.38
CA TYR A 473 7.06 -0.86 1.69
C TYR A 473 7.94 -1.29 2.87
N PHE A 474 8.87 -2.23 2.69
CA PHE A 474 9.88 -2.55 3.71
C PHE A 474 11.07 -1.60 3.66
N GLN A 475 11.13 -0.73 2.67
CA GLN A 475 12.22 0.22 2.46
C GLN A 475 11.91 1.63 3.02
N PHE A 476 10.68 1.88 3.50
CA PHE A 476 10.17 3.19 3.94
C PHE A 476 9.87 3.26 5.44
#